data_5f7ba29cc80ecda30c7fa2e22ad44f6f
#
_entry.id   5f7ba29cc80ecda30c7fa2e22ad44f6f
#
_cell.length_a   1.000
_cell.length_b   1.000
_cell.length_c   1.000
_cell.angle_alpha   90.00
_cell.angle_beta   90.00
_cell.angle_gamma   90.00
#
_symmetry.space_group_name_H-M   'P 1'
#
loop_
_entity.id
_entity.type
_entity.pdbx_description
1 polymer ?
#
loop_
_entity_poly.entity_id
_entity_poly.type
_entity_poly.pdbx_seq_one_letter_code
_entity_poly.pdbx_strand_id
1 'polypeptide(L)'
;MDENKIAANWEALMGVIDTEFSGDRKDKLITMYTHFQDRMALMPASSFEHFHNAFPGGYVDHVLRVIECAQATWDLWKRMGSDCSGYTKEELIFVALNHDLGKVGTKEEDQYIPNPSDWHRKNQGKLYNNNPNISFMSIPDRGLY
;
A
#
# COMPACT_ATOMS: atom_id res chain seq x y z
N MET A 1 -13.68 2.48 7.76
CA MET A 1 -13.96 3.07 6.41
C MET A 1 -15.18 2.35 5.89
N ASP A 2 -16.11 3.05 5.22
CA ASP A 2 -17.27 2.39 4.60
C ASP A 2 -16.92 1.79 3.23
N GLU A 3 -17.79 0.91 2.72
CA GLU A 3 -17.56 0.18 1.47
C GLU A 3 -17.44 1.08 0.25
N ASN A 4 -18.22 2.17 0.19
CA ASN A 4 -18.15 3.13 -0.93
C ASN A 4 -16.79 3.83 -0.97
N LYS A 5 -16.25 4.20 0.19
CA LYS A 5 -14.92 4.81 0.27
C LYS A 5 -13.81 3.83 -0.08
N ILE A 6 -13.94 2.54 0.31
CA ILE A 6 -12.99 1.49 -0.08
C ILE A 6 -12.98 1.33 -1.60
N ALA A 7 -14.16 1.23 -2.22
CA ALA A 7 -14.27 1.12 -3.68
C ALA A 7 -13.69 2.34 -4.40
N ALA A 8 -14.05 3.55 -3.95
CA ALA A 8 -13.51 4.79 -4.53
C ALA A 8 -11.99 4.90 -4.41
N ASN A 9 -11.42 4.49 -3.27
CA ASN A 9 -9.97 4.46 -3.08
C ASN A 9 -9.30 3.45 -4.02
N TRP A 10 -9.91 2.27 -4.22
CA TRP A 10 -9.39 1.30 -5.17
C TRP A 10 -9.39 1.83 -6.61
N GLU A 11 -10.51 2.42 -7.04
CA GLU A 11 -10.61 3.06 -8.36
C GLU A 11 -9.56 4.17 -8.54
N ALA A 12 -9.35 5.00 -7.50
CA ALA A 12 -8.33 6.04 -7.52
C ALA A 12 -6.92 5.45 -7.66
N LEU A 13 -6.61 4.36 -6.95
CA LEU A 13 -5.31 3.69 -7.03
C LEU A 13 -5.06 3.12 -8.44
N MET A 14 -6.06 2.45 -9.01
CA MET A 14 -5.98 1.94 -10.39
C MET A 14 -5.87 3.08 -11.41
N GLY A 15 -6.53 4.21 -11.16
CA GLY A 15 -6.41 5.43 -11.93
C GLY A 15 -4.99 6.01 -11.93
N VAL A 16 -4.29 5.98 -10.79
CA VAL A 16 -2.86 6.35 -10.72
C VAL A 16 -2.02 5.43 -11.61
N ILE A 17 -2.24 4.12 -11.55
CA ILE A 17 -1.50 3.16 -12.40
C ILE A 17 -1.78 3.46 -13.88
N ASP A 18 -3.02 3.74 -14.24
CA ASP A 18 -3.42 4.04 -15.62
C ASP A 18 -2.79 5.32 -16.17
N THR A 19 -2.64 6.35 -15.34
CA THR A 19 -2.21 7.69 -15.78
C THR A 19 -0.71 7.93 -15.65
N GLU A 20 -0.05 7.37 -14.64
CA GLU A 20 1.36 7.66 -14.33
C GLU A 20 2.34 6.65 -14.96
N PHE A 21 1.85 5.51 -15.46
CA PHE A 21 2.69 4.46 -16.05
C PHE A 21 2.32 4.18 -17.50
N SER A 22 3.27 3.60 -18.26
CA SER A 22 3.06 3.24 -19.66
C SER A 22 3.75 1.92 -20.02
N GLY A 23 3.36 1.35 -21.19
CA GLY A 23 3.97 0.14 -21.77
C GLY A 23 3.93 -1.07 -20.83
N ASP A 24 4.94 -1.92 -20.93
CA ASP A 24 5.03 -3.19 -20.19
C ASP A 24 4.97 -3.04 -18.67
N ARG A 25 5.51 -1.95 -18.11
CA ARG A 25 5.41 -1.66 -16.66
C ARG A 25 3.97 -1.47 -16.23
N LYS A 26 3.18 -0.67 -16.97
CA LYS A 26 1.75 -0.47 -16.70
C LYS A 26 0.99 -1.79 -16.76
N ASP A 27 1.20 -2.59 -17.80
CA ASP A 27 0.48 -3.85 -17.99
C ASP A 27 0.76 -4.84 -16.85
N LYS A 28 2.01 -4.93 -16.41
CA LYS A 28 2.41 -5.77 -15.26
C LYS A 28 1.81 -5.28 -13.95
N LEU A 29 1.81 -3.97 -13.69
CA LEU A 29 1.17 -3.39 -12.51
C LEU A 29 -0.32 -3.69 -12.50
N ILE A 30 -1.04 -3.42 -13.59
CA ILE A 30 -2.48 -3.72 -13.70
C ILE A 30 -2.74 -5.19 -13.41
N THR A 31 -1.98 -6.09 -14.03
CA THR A 31 -2.13 -7.54 -13.83
C THR A 31 -1.94 -7.93 -12.36
N MET A 32 -0.88 -7.45 -11.72
CA MET A 32 -0.57 -7.75 -10.32
C MET A 32 -1.62 -7.18 -9.37
N TYR A 33 -1.95 -5.90 -9.50
CA TYR A 33 -2.92 -5.24 -8.63
C TYR A 33 -4.32 -5.85 -8.78
N THR A 34 -4.75 -6.17 -10.00
CA THR A 34 -6.02 -6.87 -10.25
C THR A 34 -6.03 -8.27 -9.64
N HIS A 35 -4.91 -9.00 -9.72
CA HIS A 35 -4.81 -10.33 -9.09
C HIS A 35 -5.01 -10.30 -7.57
N PHE A 36 -4.51 -9.26 -6.90
CA PHE A 36 -4.61 -9.09 -5.45
C PHE A 36 -5.72 -8.14 -5.00
N GLN A 37 -6.62 -7.74 -5.89
CA GLN A 37 -7.64 -6.71 -5.63
C GLN A 37 -8.41 -6.93 -4.33
N ASP A 38 -9.02 -8.11 -4.16
CA ASP A 38 -9.89 -8.39 -3.01
C ASP A 38 -9.14 -8.29 -1.69
N ARG A 39 -7.87 -8.69 -1.68
CA ARG A 39 -6.99 -8.60 -0.51
C ARG A 39 -6.55 -7.16 -0.28
N MET A 40 -5.96 -6.52 -1.28
CA MET A 40 -5.39 -5.18 -1.15
C MET A 40 -6.44 -4.13 -0.79
N ALA A 41 -7.65 -4.23 -1.39
CA ALA A 41 -8.73 -3.29 -1.12
C ALA A 41 -9.20 -3.32 0.34
N LEU A 42 -9.09 -4.47 1.02
CA LEU A 42 -9.61 -4.67 2.37
C LEU A 42 -8.54 -4.68 3.47
N MET A 43 -7.28 -4.90 3.13
CA MET A 43 -6.24 -5.04 4.16
C MET A 43 -5.94 -3.72 4.88
N PRO A 44 -5.49 -3.79 6.17
CA PRO A 44 -5.03 -2.64 6.92
C PRO A 44 -3.60 -2.25 6.52
N ALA A 45 -3.19 -1.01 6.77
CA ALA A 45 -1.81 -0.58 6.62
C ALA A 45 -0.91 -0.98 7.80
N SER A 46 -1.48 -1.26 8.96
CA SER A 46 -0.75 -1.65 10.17
C SER A 46 -1.56 -2.55 11.09
N SER A 47 -0.90 -3.15 12.08
CA SER A 47 -1.51 -4.10 13.02
C SER A 47 -2.02 -3.50 14.31
N PHE A 48 -1.58 -2.29 14.68
CA PHE A 48 -1.97 -1.62 15.92
C PHE A 48 -2.74 -0.34 15.63
N GLU A 49 -3.80 -0.09 16.44
CA GLU A 49 -4.67 1.09 16.34
C GLU A 49 -3.90 2.42 16.43
N HIS A 50 -2.86 2.48 17.24
CA HIS A 50 -2.03 3.69 17.41
C HIS A 50 -1.00 3.90 16.29
N PHE A 51 -0.87 2.97 15.37
CA PHE A 51 -0.15 3.15 14.11
C PHE A 51 -1.10 3.71 13.04
N HIS A 52 -0.57 4.02 11.85
CA HIS A 52 -1.39 4.56 10.79
C HIS A 52 -2.32 3.48 10.17
N ASN A 53 -3.57 3.87 9.91
CA ASN A 53 -4.53 3.13 9.08
C ASN A 53 -4.72 1.64 9.44
N ALA A 54 -4.83 1.31 10.73
CA ALA A 54 -5.09 -0.05 11.22
C ALA A 54 -6.61 -0.39 11.11
N PHE A 55 -7.19 -0.28 9.94
CA PHE A 55 -8.61 -0.55 9.65
C PHE A 55 -8.79 -1.11 8.24
N PRO A 56 -9.93 -1.77 7.94
CA PRO A 56 -10.21 -2.27 6.59
C PRO A 56 -10.15 -1.17 5.53
N GLY A 57 -9.40 -1.42 4.44
CA GLY A 57 -9.14 -0.43 3.39
C GLY A 57 -8.01 0.56 3.72
N GLY A 58 -7.39 0.42 4.88
CA GLY A 58 -6.34 1.33 5.35
C GLY A 58 -5.07 1.31 4.50
N TYR A 59 -4.73 0.18 3.89
CA TYR A 59 -3.56 0.07 3.01
C TYR A 59 -3.67 0.99 1.79
N VAL A 60 -4.75 0.89 1.03
CA VAL A 60 -4.95 1.70 -0.17
C VAL A 60 -5.02 3.19 0.17
N ASP A 61 -5.73 3.55 1.24
CA ASP A 61 -5.79 4.93 1.72
C ASP A 61 -4.40 5.49 2.11
N HIS A 62 -3.57 4.67 2.74
CA HIS A 62 -2.19 5.03 3.06
C HIS A 62 -1.35 5.22 1.80
N VAL A 63 -1.38 4.28 0.87
CA VAL A 63 -0.59 4.33 -0.37
C VAL A 63 -0.96 5.55 -1.21
N LEU A 64 -2.26 5.86 -1.36
CA LEU A 64 -2.71 7.06 -2.08
C LEU A 64 -2.15 8.35 -1.46
N ARG A 65 -2.15 8.47 -0.13
CA ARG A 65 -1.56 9.63 0.55
C ARG A 65 -0.04 9.71 0.37
N VAL A 66 0.65 8.57 0.38
CA VAL A 66 2.11 8.55 0.12
C VAL A 66 2.40 9.01 -1.31
N ILE A 67 1.62 8.56 -2.30
CA ILE A 67 1.75 9.01 -3.69
C ILE A 67 1.50 10.52 -3.80
N GLU A 68 0.43 11.04 -3.20
CA GLU A 68 0.12 12.47 -3.20
C GLU A 68 1.26 13.30 -2.57
N CYS A 69 1.79 12.86 -1.44
CA CYS A 69 2.94 13.51 -0.80
C CYS A 69 4.20 13.46 -1.68
N ALA A 70 4.47 12.34 -2.35
CA ALA A 70 5.61 12.19 -3.26
C ALA A 70 5.50 13.15 -4.46
N GLN A 71 4.32 13.24 -5.08
CA GLN A 71 4.05 14.17 -6.18
C GLN A 71 4.21 15.63 -5.75
N ALA A 72 3.62 16.02 -4.62
CA ALA A 72 3.73 17.37 -4.09
C ALA A 72 5.18 17.74 -3.77
N THR A 73 5.94 16.81 -3.20
CA THR A 73 7.36 16.99 -2.89
C THR A 73 8.19 17.14 -4.16
N TRP A 74 7.93 16.32 -5.18
CA TRP A 74 8.57 16.42 -6.49
C TRP A 74 8.36 17.78 -7.12
N ASP A 75 7.12 18.26 -7.16
CA ASP A 75 6.76 19.55 -7.74
C ASP A 75 7.39 20.72 -6.97
N LEU A 76 7.44 20.60 -5.63
CA LEU A 76 8.11 21.57 -4.78
C LEU A 76 9.59 21.66 -5.08
N TRP A 77 10.31 20.53 -5.15
CA TRP A 77 11.75 20.50 -5.41
C TRP A 77 12.10 21.06 -6.79
N LYS A 78 11.34 20.68 -7.82
CA LYS A 78 11.53 21.25 -9.16
C LYS A 78 11.34 22.77 -9.18
N ARG A 79 10.29 23.26 -8.51
CA ARG A 79 10.02 24.70 -8.40
C ARG A 79 11.14 25.45 -7.64
N MET A 80 11.77 24.79 -6.67
CA MET A 80 12.90 25.36 -5.90
C MET A 80 14.24 25.24 -6.64
N GLY A 81 14.27 24.68 -7.85
CA GLY A 81 15.47 24.56 -8.66
C GLY A 81 16.39 23.39 -8.30
N SER A 82 15.86 22.37 -7.59
CA SER A 82 16.63 21.15 -7.32
C SER A 82 16.88 20.37 -8.62
N ASP A 83 18.09 19.78 -8.73
CA ASP A 83 18.40 18.85 -9.81
C ASP A 83 17.65 17.52 -9.58
N CYS A 84 16.66 17.24 -10.42
CA CYS A 84 15.89 16.01 -10.43
C CYS A 84 16.21 15.16 -11.67
N SER A 85 17.38 15.33 -12.31
CA SER A 85 17.73 14.62 -13.56
C SER A 85 18.10 13.15 -13.35
N GLY A 86 18.43 12.75 -12.10
CA GLY A 86 18.87 11.40 -11.77
C GLY A 86 17.77 10.33 -11.78
N TYR A 87 16.49 10.73 -11.82
CA TYR A 87 15.32 9.82 -11.86
C TYR A 87 14.10 10.55 -12.42
N THR A 88 13.10 9.79 -12.82
CA THR A 88 11.86 10.30 -13.42
C THR A 88 10.74 10.40 -12.38
N LYS A 89 9.70 11.19 -12.69
CA LYS A 89 8.47 11.22 -11.88
C LYS A 89 7.81 9.82 -11.82
N GLU A 90 7.81 9.09 -12.94
CA GLU A 90 7.27 7.73 -13.00
C GLU A 90 7.98 6.80 -12.01
N GLU A 91 9.32 6.84 -11.92
CA GLU A 91 10.09 6.04 -10.96
C GLU A 91 9.79 6.42 -9.51
N LEU A 92 9.64 7.72 -9.21
CA LEU A 92 9.23 8.17 -7.88
C LEU A 92 7.84 7.62 -7.50
N ILE A 93 6.88 7.72 -8.42
CA ILE A 93 5.53 7.19 -8.19
C ILE A 93 5.55 5.66 -8.07
N PHE A 94 6.39 4.97 -8.85
CA PHE A 94 6.57 3.52 -8.74
C PHE A 94 7.03 3.10 -7.34
N VAL A 95 8.01 3.81 -6.78
CA VAL A 95 8.50 3.55 -5.41
C VAL A 95 7.40 3.86 -4.39
N ALA A 96 6.73 5.00 -4.51
CA ALA A 96 5.63 5.40 -3.61
C ALA A 96 4.47 4.39 -3.63
N LEU A 97 4.09 3.90 -4.82
CA LEU A 97 3.04 2.90 -5.02
C LEU A 97 3.37 1.56 -4.36
N ASN A 98 4.64 1.12 -4.45
CA ASN A 98 5.04 -0.24 -4.08
C ASN A 98 5.85 -0.32 -2.76
N HIS A 99 6.09 0.80 -2.04
CA HIS A 99 6.96 0.83 -0.85
C HIS A 99 6.54 -0.17 0.25
N ASP A 100 5.26 -0.43 0.36
CA ASP A 100 4.65 -1.31 1.36
C ASP A 100 4.06 -2.61 0.75
N LEU A 101 4.41 -2.95 -0.49
CA LEU A 101 3.83 -4.09 -1.22
C LEU A 101 3.95 -5.41 -0.45
N GLY A 102 5.02 -5.60 0.31
CA GLY A 102 5.20 -6.78 1.15
C GLY A 102 4.12 -6.98 2.23
N LYS A 103 3.29 -5.96 2.53
CA LYS A 103 2.13 -6.10 3.42
C LYS A 103 0.99 -6.92 2.82
N VAL A 104 1.00 -7.15 1.52
CA VAL A 104 0.03 -8.04 0.85
C VAL A 104 0.15 -9.49 1.32
N GLY A 105 1.34 -9.89 1.74
CA GLY A 105 1.64 -11.25 2.16
C GLY A 105 2.31 -12.08 1.07
N THR A 106 1.92 -13.34 0.94
CA THR A 106 2.36 -14.22 -0.14
C THR A 106 1.29 -14.32 -1.22
N LYS A 107 1.55 -15.10 -2.27
CA LYS A 107 0.54 -15.35 -3.31
C LYS A 107 -0.74 -15.99 -2.73
N GLU A 108 -0.59 -16.86 -1.72
CA GLU A 108 -1.68 -17.64 -1.13
C GLU A 108 -2.23 -17.06 0.18
N GLU A 109 -1.39 -16.36 0.97
CA GLU A 109 -1.68 -16.00 2.35
C GLU A 109 -1.52 -14.50 2.63
N ASP A 110 -2.45 -13.94 3.42
CA ASP A 110 -2.41 -12.55 3.87
C ASP A 110 -1.32 -12.32 4.92
N GLN A 111 -0.66 -11.15 4.89
CA GLN A 111 0.30 -10.75 5.92
C GLN A 111 -0.37 -10.55 7.28
N TYR A 112 -1.54 -9.93 7.30
CA TYR A 112 -2.28 -9.62 8.51
C TYR A 112 -3.57 -10.40 8.61
N ILE A 113 -3.80 -11.01 9.77
CA ILE A 113 -5.08 -11.66 10.12
C ILE A 113 -5.70 -10.95 11.32
N PRO A 114 -7.03 -10.90 11.44
CA PRO A 114 -7.70 -10.30 12.60
C PRO A 114 -7.20 -10.93 13.92
N ASN A 115 -6.92 -10.10 14.91
CA ASN A 115 -6.53 -10.60 16.23
C ASN A 115 -7.76 -11.16 16.96
N PRO A 116 -7.80 -12.44 17.31
CA PRO A 116 -8.96 -13.04 17.97
C PRO A 116 -9.10 -12.63 19.45
N SER A 117 -8.05 -12.11 20.07
CA SER A 117 -8.02 -11.76 21.50
C SER A 117 -8.68 -10.40 21.76
N ASP A 118 -9.86 -10.41 22.38
CA ASP A 118 -10.54 -9.19 22.85
C ASP A 118 -9.68 -8.36 23.81
N TRP A 119 -8.94 -9.04 24.68
CA TRP A 119 -8.07 -8.38 25.64
C TRP A 119 -6.97 -7.58 24.94
N HIS A 120 -6.28 -8.17 23.97
CA HIS A 120 -5.22 -7.49 23.23
C HIS A 120 -5.76 -6.34 22.39
N ARG A 121 -6.95 -6.52 21.75
CA ARG A 121 -7.59 -5.43 21.01
C ARG A 121 -7.93 -4.25 21.92
N LYS A 122 -8.56 -4.49 23.08
CA LYS A 122 -9.03 -3.43 23.98
C LYS A 122 -7.92 -2.77 24.81
N ASN A 123 -6.92 -3.55 25.25
CA ASN A 123 -5.91 -3.04 26.19
C ASN A 123 -4.60 -2.65 25.52
N GLN A 124 -4.31 -3.19 24.34
CA GLN A 124 -3.07 -2.89 23.59
C GLN A 124 -3.33 -2.22 22.25
N GLY A 125 -4.59 -2.11 21.82
CA GLY A 125 -4.93 -1.62 20.47
C GLY A 125 -4.38 -2.53 19.35
N LYS A 126 -4.08 -3.80 19.64
CA LYS A 126 -3.55 -4.75 18.66
C LYS A 126 -4.69 -5.39 17.88
N LEU A 127 -5.08 -4.76 16.76
CA LEU A 127 -6.24 -5.16 15.97
C LEU A 127 -5.97 -6.36 15.06
N TYR A 128 -4.72 -6.52 14.60
CA TYR A 128 -4.30 -7.59 13.71
C TYR A 128 -3.06 -8.29 14.23
N ASN A 129 -2.87 -9.55 13.85
CA ASN A 129 -1.65 -10.32 14.05
C ASN A 129 -0.96 -10.54 12.71
N ASN A 130 0.37 -10.74 12.74
CA ASN A 130 1.05 -11.34 11.60
C ASN A 130 0.53 -12.77 11.42
N ASN A 131 0.32 -13.17 10.18
CA ASN A 131 -0.15 -14.51 9.86
C ASN A 131 0.94 -15.54 10.20
N PRO A 132 0.68 -16.50 11.09
CA PRO A 132 1.66 -17.51 11.47
C PRO A 132 1.95 -18.54 10.38
N ASN A 133 1.11 -18.60 9.33
CA ASN A 133 1.28 -19.56 8.23
C ASN A 133 2.34 -19.12 7.22
N ILE A 134 2.77 -17.85 7.26
CA ILE A 134 3.81 -17.34 6.37
C ILE A 134 5.16 -17.22 7.09
N SER A 135 6.24 -17.55 6.38
CA SER A 135 7.60 -17.35 6.89
C SER A 135 7.86 -15.90 7.23
N PHE A 136 8.54 -15.65 8.35
CA PHE A 136 8.94 -14.29 8.71
C PHE A 136 9.84 -13.70 7.63
N MET A 137 9.48 -12.49 7.20
CA MET A 137 10.25 -11.68 6.28
C MET A 137 9.95 -10.21 6.56
N SER A 138 10.93 -9.33 6.43
CA SER A 138 10.65 -7.89 6.54
C SER A 138 9.74 -7.44 5.39
N ILE A 139 8.96 -6.37 5.62
CA ILE A 139 8.05 -5.86 4.57
C ILE A 139 8.81 -5.47 3.29
N PRO A 140 9.95 -4.74 3.36
CA PRO A 140 10.73 -4.44 2.16
C PRO A 140 11.24 -5.68 1.43
N ASP A 141 11.76 -6.68 2.16
CA ASP A 141 12.27 -7.92 1.54
C ASP A 141 11.15 -8.69 0.84
N ARG A 142 9.99 -8.80 1.48
CA ARG A 142 8.82 -9.45 0.89
C ARG A 142 8.30 -8.72 -0.35
N GLY A 143 8.39 -7.41 -0.39
CA GLY A 143 7.99 -6.60 -1.55
C GLY A 143 8.87 -6.83 -2.79
N LEU A 144 10.06 -7.40 -2.62
CA LEU A 144 10.97 -7.75 -3.70
C LEU A 144 10.81 -9.21 -4.18
N TYR A 145 10.10 -10.05 -3.41
CA TYR A 145 9.96 -11.48 -3.65
C TYR A 145 8.74 -11.80 -4.50
#